data_ce373ad1957b80b7aa87b3c4e787e85a
#
_entry.id   ce373ad1957b80b7aa87b3c4e787e85a
#
_cell.length_a   1.000
_cell.length_b   1.000
_cell.length_c   1.000
_cell.angle_alpha   90.00
_cell.angle_beta   90.00
_cell.angle_gamma   90.00
#
_symmetry.space_group_name_H-M   'P 1'
#
loop_
_entity.id
_entity.type
_entity.pdbx_description
1 polymer ?
#
loop_
_entity_poly.entity_id
_entity_poly.type
_entity_poly.pdbx_seq_one_letter_code
_entity_poly.pdbx_strand_id
1 'polypeptide(L)'
;MRAPRYVAALAAVGLLAGCGAASSPNAPLKMAFVYATSTQNPFQEMAFGAKAAAADAGNVELALSAPSGVDGPQEVSLFQSAIRNSKDGVALETLTPDLFVRPLNQAADLGVPVVAVDTVPPAGTKVDLYIGNSNTELGRALGEEFVKQVPENATGEVVLGNAIPGLTLLQQRLDGMKSVITAKRPGLEVLGPFDSGSEPTSNFTKWNDLVKAHPNAIAYLGVGAQDAVSLALIQKNTGRKFLAGSCDPDAAALQAVKDGYVFALASPEHWLKGYVALRLLADHKRGKPLPKGWWNTGSLVVNPANIDQVMARQKDEDSRKAAFKAETDKQLAAPDTYLRPLAEAN
;
A
#
# COMPACT_ATOMS: atom_id res chain seq x y z
N MET A 1 -22.43 64.23 -69.11
CA MET A 1 -22.42 62.73 -69.13
C MET A 1 -21.73 62.27 -67.83
N ARG A 2 -22.47 61.70 -66.88
CA ARG A 2 -21.99 61.32 -65.55
C ARG A 2 -21.81 59.80 -65.56
N ALA A 3 -20.60 59.28 -65.21
CA ALA A 3 -20.31 57.88 -65.01
C ALA A 3 -20.64 57.40 -63.58
N PRO A 4 -21.19 56.21 -63.36
CA PRO A 4 -21.49 55.74 -62.04
C PRO A 4 -20.25 54.98 -61.40
N ARG A 5 -20.04 55.32 -60.12
CA ARG A 5 -19.05 54.68 -59.27
C ARG A 5 -19.65 53.39 -58.71
N TYR A 6 -18.99 52.24 -58.96
CA TYR A 6 -19.26 50.99 -58.27
C TYR A 6 -18.47 50.89 -56.98
N VAL A 7 -19.19 50.77 -55.84
CA VAL A 7 -18.62 50.48 -54.53
C VAL A 7 -18.56 48.94 -54.38
N ALA A 8 -17.35 48.38 -54.33
CA ALA A 8 -17.13 46.98 -54.00
C ALA A 8 -17.06 46.79 -52.48
N ALA A 9 -18.02 46.11 -51.90
CA ALA A 9 -18.01 45.70 -50.51
C ALA A 9 -17.18 44.42 -50.35
N LEU A 10 -16.03 44.53 -49.70
CA LEU A 10 -15.24 43.35 -49.24
C LEU A 10 -15.87 42.80 -47.94
N ALA A 11 -16.46 41.60 -48.02
CA ALA A 11 -16.86 40.81 -46.89
C ALA A 11 -15.62 40.09 -46.30
N ALA A 12 -15.11 40.52 -45.15
CA ALA A 12 -14.07 39.83 -44.40
C ALA A 12 -14.72 38.67 -43.63
N VAL A 13 -14.52 37.43 -44.12
CA VAL A 13 -14.85 36.20 -43.37
C VAL A 13 -13.74 35.95 -42.36
N GLY A 14 -13.99 36.26 -41.08
CA GLY A 14 -13.12 35.94 -39.99
C GLY A 14 -13.16 34.43 -39.67
N LEU A 15 -12.13 33.72 -40.04
CA LEU A 15 -11.87 32.36 -39.57
C LEU A 15 -11.45 32.41 -38.09
N LEU A 16 -12.40 32.16 -37.20
CA LEU A 16 -12.11 31.83 -35.82
C LEU A 16 -11.46 30.42 -35.78
N ALA A 17 -10.13 30.37 -35.91
CA ALA A 17 -9.37 29.19 -35.60
C ALA A 17 -9.45 28.96 -34.09
N GLY A 18 -10.38 28.11 -33.65
CA GLY A 18 -10.39 27.59 -32.28
C GLY A 18 -9.09 26.83 -32.04
N CYS A 19 -8.17 27.43 -31.28
CA CYS A 19 -7.02 26.72 -30.70
C CYS A 19 -7.53 25.75 -29.64
N GLY A 20 -8.11 24.63 -30.07
CA GLY A 20 -8.08 23.41 -29.30
C GLY A 20 -6.62 22.95 -29.30
N ALA A 21 -5.93 23.08 -28.19
CA ALA A 21 -4.60 22.49 -28.02
C ALA A 21 -4.75 20.97 -28.17
N ALA A 22 -4.59 20.48 -29.42
CA ALA A 22 -4.40 19.05 -29.65
C ALA A 22 -3.11 18.67 -28.91
N SER A 23 -3.24 17.84 -27.88
CA SER A 23 -2.09 17.25 -27.22
C SER A 23 -1.23 16.58 -28.30
N SER A 24 0.05 16.92 -28.33
CA SER A 24 1.01 16.30 -29.23
C SER A 24 0.89 14.78 -29.10
N PRO A 25 0.83 14.01 -30.22
CA PRO A 25 0.74 12.55 -30.16
C PRO A 25 1.84 11.86 -29.36
N ASN A 26 2.91 12.59 -29.01
CA ASN A 26 4.09 12.13 -28.28
C ASN A 26 4.25 12.79 -26.90
N ALA A 27 3.25 13.51 -26.38
CA ALA A 27 3.36 14.07 -25.04
C ALA A 27 3.40 12.94 -23.99
N PRO A 28 4.24 13.05 -22.95
CA PRO A 28 4.27 12.05 -21.89
C PRO A 28 2.93 11.99 -21.15
N LEU A 29 2.53 10.79 -20.74
CA LEU A 29 1.39 10.62 -19.84
C LEU A 29 1.72 11.25 -18.49
N LYS A 30 0.86 12.13 -18.00
CA LYS A 30 1.01 12.78 -16.69
C LYS A 30 0.23 12.01 -15.64
N MET A 31 0.94 11.30 -14.79
CA MET A 31 0.38 10.46 -13.74
C MET A 31 0.91 10.85 -12.36
N ALA A 32 0.16 10.51 -11.31
CA ALA A 32 0.61 10.72 -9.94
C ALA A 32 0.37 9.47 -9.08
N PHE A 33 1.19 9.32 -8.06
CA PHE A 33 0.92 8.49 -6.91
C PHE A 33 0.96 9.34 -5.65
N VAL A 34 -0.18 9.42 -4.96
CA VAL A 34 -0.34 10.10 -3.67
C VAL A 34 -0.42 9.05 -2.59
N TYR A 35 0.34 9.22 -1.50
CA TYR A 35 0.44 8.22 -0.44
C TYR A 35 0.61 8.87 0.93
N ALA A 36 0.27 8.13 1.99
CA ALA A 36 0.03 8.65 3.34
C ALA A 36 1.25 9.31 4.00
N THR A 37 2.47 8.83 3.72
CA THR A 37 3.69 9.45 4.27
C THR A 37 4.94 9.06 3.49
N SER A 38 5.89 10.00 3.37
CA SER A 38 7.18 9.77 2.70
C SER A 38 8.25 9.13 3.58
N THR A 39 8.00 8.94 4.88
CA THR A 39 9.03 8.53 5.85
C THR A 39 8.96 7.06 6.28
N GLN A 40 7.84 6.37 6.04
CA GLN A 40 7.68 4.97 6.43
C GLN A 40 7.88 4.01 5.26
N ASN A 41 8.54 2.89 5.52
CA ASN A 41 8.93 1.90 4.52
C ASN A 41 7.78 1.34 3.65
N PRO A 42 6.60 0.96 4.19
CA PRO A 42 5.51 0.43 3.38
C PRO A 42 5.13 1.32 2.19
N PHE A 43 5.05 2.62 2.44
CA PHE A 43 4.65 3.62 1.44
C PHE A 43 5.77 3.92 0.44
N GLN A 44 7.03 3.94 0.92
CA GLN A 44 8.20 4.05 0.04
C GLN A 44 8.31 2.86 -0.92
N GLU A 45 8.07 1.65 -0.45
CA GLU A 45 8.05 0.44 -1.30
C GLU A 45 6.98 0.54 -2.41
N MET A 46 5.77 1.02 -2.09
CA MET A 46 4.75 1.27 -3.11
C MET A 46 5.19 2.35 -4.11
N ALA A 47 5.82 3.43 -3.64
CA ALA A 47 6.34 4.48 -4.50
C ALA A 47 7.47 3.98 -5.43
N PHE A 48 8.36 3.09 -4.96
CA PHE A 48 9.38 2.44 -5.79
C PHE A 48 8.74 1.55 -6.87
N GLY A 49 7.70 0.79 -6.52
CA GLY A 49 6.94 0.00 -7.48
C GLY A 49 6.28 0.87 -8.55
N ALA A 50 5.65 1.97 -8.15
CA ALA A 50 5.04 2.94 -9.04
C ALA A 50 6.07 3.55 -10.01
N LYS A 51 7.24 3.93 -9.51
CA LYS A 51 8.36 4.46 -10.31
C LYS A 51 8.87 3.44 -11.34
N ALA A 52 9.02 2.19 -10.93
CA ALA A 52 9.43 1.10 -11.83
C ALA A 52 8.38 0.88 -12.94
N ALA A 53 7.09 0.88 -12.61
CA ALA A 53 6.01 0.75 -13.59
C ALA A 53 5.98 1.90 -14.59
N ALA A 54 6.19 3.14 -14.16
CA ALA A 54 6.28 4.31 -15.03
C ALA A 54 7.45 4.18 -16.02
N ALA A 55 8.60 3.74 -15.54
CA ALA A 55 9.78 3.48 -16.38
C ALA A 55 9.52 2.37 -17.41
N ASP A 56 8.92 1.25 -17.00
CA ASP A 56 8.60 0.12 -17.89
C ASP A 56 7.49 0.44 -18.88
N ALA A 57 6.54 1.28 -18.49
CA ALA A 57 5.52 1.77 -19.39
C ALA A 57 6.11 2.70 -20.48
N GLY A 58 7.20 3.42 -20.16
CA GLY A 58 7.83 4.41 -21.05
C GLY A 58 6.93 5.61 -21.31
N ASN A 59 7.53 6.76 -21.59
CA ASN A 59 6.82 8.02 -21.87
C ASN A 59 5.75 8.38 -20.83
N VAL A 60 6.09 8.22 -19.54
CA VAL A 60 5.26 8.57 -18.38
C VAL A 60 6.03 9.54 -17.51
N GLU A 61 5.44 10.71 -17.23
CA GLU A 61 5.87 11.66 -16.20
C GLU A 61 5.10 11.35 -14.92
N LEU A 62 5.79 10.76 -13.92
CA LEU A 62 5.19 10.37 -12.66
C LEU A 62 5.53 11.36 -11.56
N ALA A 63 4.50 11.97 -10.96
CA ALA A 63 4.61 12.76 -9.74
C ALA A 63 4.37 11.86 -8.51
N LEU A 64 5.32 11.84 -7.57
CA LEU A 64 5.19 11.20 -6.27
C LEU A 64 4.92 12.28 -5.22
N SER A 65 3.87 12.13 -4.43
CA SER A 65 3.45 13.15 -3.45
C SER A 65 2.98 12.51 -2.15
N ALA A 66 3.58 12.92 -1.04
CA ALA A 66 3.19 12.49 0.30
C ALA A 66 3.53 13.55 1.34
N PRO A 67 2.80 13.61 2.46
CA PRO A 67 3.24 14.34 3.65
C PRO A 67 4.55 13.74 4.22
N SER A 68 5.24 14.50 5.06
CA SER A 68 6.42 14.00 5.81
C SER A 68 6.07 13.12 7.02
N GLY A 69 4.80 13.12 7.44
CA GLY A 69 4.22 12.28 8.48
C GLY A 69 2.78 11.98 8.11
N VAL A 70 2.07 11.18 8.88
CA VAL A 70 0.64 10.90 8.63
C VAL A 70 -0.19 12.16 8.87
N ASP A 71 -0.60 12.82 7.79
CA ASP A 71 -1.41 14.05 7.79
C ASP A 71 -2.48 13.97 6.71
N GLY A 72 -3.67 13.48 7.07
CA GLY A 72 -4.79 13.30 6.14
C GLY A 72 -5.23 14.59 5.44
N PRO A 73 -5.43 15.74 6.11
CA PRO A 73 -5.74 17.02 5.47
C PRO A 73 -4.69 17.47 4.45
N GLN A 74 -3.40 17.31 4.75
CA GLN A 74 -2.32 17.62 3.80
C GLN A 74 -2.36 16.66 2.62
N GLU A 75 -2.57 15.37 2.87
CA GLU A 75 -2.69 14.34 1.83
C GLU A 75 -3.87 14.63 0.87
N VAL A 76 -5.03 15.04 1.39
CA VAL A 76 -6.17 15.51 0.57
C VAL A 76 -5.77 16.68 -0.33
N SER A 77 -5.02 17.66 0.19
CA SER A 77 -4.56 18.81 -0.59
C SER A 77 -3.61 18.39 -1.71
N LEU A 78 -2.71 17.44 -1.45
CA LEU A 78 -1.81 16.85 -2.44
C LEU A 78 -2.58 16.08 -3.51
N PHE A 79 -3.58 15.29 -3.12
CA PHE A 79 -4.44 14.57 -4.05
C PHE A 79 -5.24 15.52 -4.95
N GLN A 80 -5.82 16.57 -4.39
CA GLN A 80 -6.53 17.59 -5.18
C GLN A 80 -5.59 18.32 -6.17
N SER A 81 -4.33 18.52 -5.81
CA SER A 81 -3.33 19.02 -6.75
C SER A 81 -3.00 17.99 -7.84
N ALA A 82 -2.85 16.73 -7.47
CA ALA A 82 -2.57 15.64 -8.40
C ALA A 82 -3.66 15.50 -9.47
N ILE A 83 -4.94 15.48 -9.12
CA ILE A 83 -6.03 15.37 -10.09
C ILE A 83 -6.16 16.56 -11.05
N ARG A 84 -5.59 17.71 -10.70
CA ARG A 84 -5.50 18.87 -11.61
C ARG A 84 -4.33 18.78 -12.59
N ASN A 85 -3.20 18.24 -12.14
CA ASN A 85 -1.92 18.27 -12.86
C ASN A 85 -1.62 16.96 -13.59
N SER A 86 -2.13 15.83 -13.10
CA SER A 86 -1.87 14.46 -13.60
C SER A 86 -3.17 13.83 -14.09
N LYS A 87 -3.68 14.38 -15.21
CA LYS A 87 -5.01 13.99 -15.73
C LYS A 87 -5.08 12.61 -16.38
N ASP A 88 -3.94 11.97 -16.58
CA ASP A 88 -3.90 10.66 -17.22
C ASP A 88 -4.07 9.51 -16.22
N GLY A 89 -3.93 9.78 -14.92
CA GLY A 89 -4.25 8.82 -13.88
C GLY A 89 -3.61 9.15 -12.55
N VAL A 90 -4.31 8.83 -11.47
CA VAL A 90 -3.82 8.98 -10.10
C VAL A 90 -4.00 7.68 -9.34
N ALA A 91 -2.93 7.15 -8.75
CA ALA A 91 -3.01 6.13 -7.73
C ALA A 91 -3.05 6.82 -6.35
N LEU A 92 -3.90 6.33 -5.47
CA LEU A 92 -4.06 6.85 -4.11
C LEU A 92 -3.92 5.71 -3.10
N GLU A 93 -2.97 5.85 -2.20
CA GLU A 93 -2.89 5.10 -0.95
C GLU A 93 -3.14 6.06 0.22
N THR A 94 -3.94 5.71 1.22
CA THR A 94 -4.24 6.56 2.36
C THR A 94 -4.55 5.77 3.63
N LEU A 95 -4.15 6.31 4.78
CA LEU A 95 -4.53 5.81 6.11
C LEU A 95 -5.79 6.50 6.66
N THR A 96 -6.34 7.48 5.96
CA THR A 96 -7.52 8.27 6.36
C THR A 96 -8.61 8.27 5.28
N PRO A 97 -9.11 7.09 4.85
CA PRO A 97 -9.98 6.96 3.68
C PRO A 97 -11.25 7.83 3.77
N ASP A 98 -11.80 8.04 4.95
CA ASP A 98 -13.04 8.83 5.14
C ASP A 98 -12.90 10.28 4.66
N LEU A 99 -11.70 10.85 4.69
CA LEU A 99 -11.43 12.20 4.17
C LEU A 99 -11.50 12.27 2.64
N PHE A 100 -11.44 11.14 1.96
CA PHE A 100 -11.32 11.06 0.50
C PHE A 100 -12.64 10.84 -0.24
N VAL A 101 -13.78 10.67 0.42
CA VAL A 101 -15.09 10.47 -0.26
C VAL A 101 -15.36 11.59 -1.27
N ARG A 102 -15.26 12.86 -0.84
CA ARG A 102 -15.48 14.01 -1.72
C ARG A 102 -14.35 14.21 -2.76
N PRO A 103 -13.07 14.16 -2.41
CA PRO A 103 -11.97 14.27 -3.37
C PRO A 103 -11.99 13.22 -4.48
N LEU A 104 -12.30 11.96 -4.16
CA LEU A 104 -12.40 10.87 -5.14
C LEU A 104 -13.56 11.08 -6.12
N ASN A 105 -14.71 11.52 -5.63
CA ASN A 105 -15.84 11.87 -6.51
C ASN A 105 -15.51 13.07 -7.39
N GLN A 106 -14.78 14.07 -6.87
CA GLN A 106 -14.29 15.18 -7.68
C GLN A 106 -13.35 14.73 -8.81
N ALA A 107 -12.45 13.77 -8.55
CA ALA A 107 -11.60 13.20 -9.60
C ALA A 107 -12.42 12.55 -10.71
N ALA A 108 -13.45 11.78 -10.36
CA ALA A 108 -14.36 11.15 -11.32
C ALA A 108 -15.14 12.19 -12.13
N ASP A 109 -15.62 13.27 -11.51
CA ASP A 109 -16.33 14.35 -12.20
C ASP A 109 -15.40 15.11 -13.17
N LEU A 110 -14.10 15.15 -12.90
CA LEU A 110 -13.07 15.70 -13.80
C LEU A 110 -12.62 14.70 -14.89
N GLY A 111 -13.13 13.47 -14.89
CA GLY A 111 -12.73 12.42 -15.82
C GLY A 111 -11.30 11.89 -15.58
N VAL A 112 -10.73 12.08 -14.40
CA VAL A 112 -9.41 11.56 -14.04
C VAL A 112 -9.57 10.14 -13.51
N PRO A 113 -8.98 9.11 -14.14
CA PRO A 113 -9.02 7.75 -13.63
C PRO A 113 -8.22 7.64 -12.32
N VAL A 114 -8.84 7.04 -11.29
CA VAL A 114 -8.22 6.82 -9.99
C VAL A 114 -8.23 5.33 -9.65
N VAL A 115 -7.11 4.85 -9.11
CA VAL A 115 -6.95 3.51 -8.53
C VAL A 115 -6.64 3.66 -7.05
N ALA A 116 -7.42 2.98 -6.21
CA ALA A 116 -7.12 2.88 -4.78
C ALA A 116 -6.07 1.79 -4.53
N VAL A 117 -5.12 2.08 -3.66
CA VAL A 117 -3.99 1.20 -3.35
C VAL A 117 -3.94 0.95 -1.83
N ASP A 118 -3.73 -0.29 -1.42
CA ASP A 118 -3.55 -0.76 -0.05
C ASP A 118 -4.75 -0.56 0.89
N THR A 119 -5.46 0.53 0.79
CA THR A 119 -6.68 0.80 1.56
C THR A 119 -7.90 0.79 0.64
N VAL A 120 -8.91 0.04 1.04
CA VAL A 120 -10.18 -0.07 0.29
C VAL A 120 -10.84 1.30 0.17
N PRO A 121 -11.26 1.72 -1.04
CA PRO A 121 -11.90 3.02 -1.22
C PRO A 121 -13.20 3.09 -0.40
N PRO A 122 -13.48 4.23 0.25
CA PRO A 122 -14.67 4.37 1.08
C PRO A 122 -15.96 4.24 0.25
N ALA A 123 -17.02 3.76 0.90
CA ALA A 123 -18.33 3.64 0.28
C ALA A 123 -18.83 4.99 -0.26
N GLY A 124 -19.56 4.96 -1.38
CA GLY A 124 -20.09 6.17 -2.03
C GLY A 124 -19.11 6.89 -2.94
N THR A 125 -17.92 6.33 -3.18
CA THR A 125 -16.97 6.82 -4.19
C THR A 125 -17.16 6.14 -5.52
N LYS A 126 -16.70 6.80 -6.60
CA LYS A 126 -16.72 6.29 -7.98
C LYS A 126 -15.40 5.59 -8.36
N VAL A 127 -14.69 5.04 -7.40
CA VAL A 127 -13.45 4.27 -7.64
C VAL A 127 -13.82 2.80 -7.78
N ASP A 128 -13.60 2.26 -8.98
CA ASP A 128 -14.00 0.89 -9.33
C ASP A 128 -12.89 -0.14 -9.16
N LEU A 129 -11.62 0.29 -8.99
CA LEU A 129 -10.47 -0.59 -8.86
C LEU A 129 -9.71 -0.33 -7.57
N TYR A 130 -9.53 -1.38 -6.80
CA TYR A 130 -8.68 -1.45 -5.62
C TYR A 130 -7.54 -2.44 -5.85
N ILE A 131 -6.31 -2.06 -5.51
CA ILE A 131 -5.11 -2.90 -5.56
C ILE A 131 -4.62 -3.12 -4.14
N GLY A 132 -4.68 -4.36 -3.68
CA GLY A 132 -4.26 -4.69 -2.31
C GLY A 132 -4.19 -6.20 -2.09
N ASN A 133 -3.64 -6.62 -0.94
CA ASN A 133 -3.65 -8.02 -0.50
C ASN A 133 -4.89 -8.30 0.39
N SER A 134 -5.14 -9.57 0.70
CA SER A 134 -6.05 -9.94 1.79
C SER A 134 -5.34 -9.76 3.14
N ASN A 135 -5.79 -8.78 3.93
CA ASN A 135 -5.22 -8.54 5.25
C ASN A 135 -5.61 -9.63 6.25
N THR A 136 -6.80 -10.22 6.11
CA THR A 136 -7.22 -11.37 6.91
C THR A 136 -6.30 -12.57 6.66
N GLU A 137 -6.03 -12.91 5.40
CA GLU A 137 -5.12 -14.03 5.07
C GLU A 137 -3.67 -13.72 5.45
N LEU A 138 -3.23 -12.47 5.34
CA LEU A 138 -1.92 -12.03 5.83
C LEU A 138 -1.77 -12.31 7.33
N GLY A 139 -2.77 -11.90 8.12
CA GLY A 139 -2.81 -12.18 9.56
C GLY A 139 -2.85 -13.68 9.88
N ARG A 140 -3.68 -14.44 9.15
CA ARG A 140 -3.71 -15.91 9.27
C ARG A 140 -2.34 -16.54 9.01
N ALA A 141 -1.66 -16.09 7.96
CA ALA A 141 -0.32 -16.60 7.62
C ALA A 141 0.70 -16.36 8.75
N LEU A 142 0.69 -15.19 9.38
CA LEU A 142 1.53 -14.93 10.56
C LEU A 142 1.12 -15.80 11.76
N GLY A 143 -0.18 -15.99 11.99
CA GLY A 143 -0.69 -16.92 13.00
C GLY A 143 -0.25 -18.36 12.77
N GLU A 144 -0.26 -18.82 11.52
CA GLU A 144 0.23 -20.16 11.15
C GLU A 144 1.75 -20.32 11.42
N GLU A 145 2.55 -19.29 11.16
CA GLU A 145 3.98 -19.30 11.51
C GLU A 145 4.18 -19.32 13.03
N PHE A 146 3.37 -18.55 13.77
CA PHE A 146 3.44 -18.55 15.24
C PHE A 146 3.14 -19.95 15.83
N VAL A 147 2.07 -20.61 15.39
CA VAL A 147 1.71 -21.93 15.95
C VAL A 147 2.73 -23.03 15.67
N LYS A 148 3.62 -22.84 14.68
CA LYS A 148 4.78 -23.72 14.46
C LYS A 148 5.88 -23.54 15.52
N GLN A 149 5.92 -22.38 16.20
CA GLN A 149 6.93 -22.06 17.21
C GLN A 149 6.58 -22.61 18.60
N VAL A 150 5.34 -23.03 18.82
CA VAL A 150 4.86 -23.48 20.12
C VAL A 150 4.21 -24.86 20.05
N PRO A 151 4.37 -25.72 21.09
CA PRO A 151 3.76 -27.05 21.11
C PRO A 151 2.22 -26.96 21.12
N GLU A 152 1.54 -28.07 20.76
CA GLU A 152 0.07 -28.10 20.68
C GLU A 152 -0.62 -27.80 22.02
N ASN A 153 -0.03 -28.26 23.11
CA ASN A 153 -0.51 -28.06 24.48
C ASN A 153 0.09 -26.82 25.17
N ALA A 154 0.61 -25.85 24.40
CA ALA A 154 1.16 -24.62 24.95
C ALA A 154 0.10 -23.87 25.78
N THR A 155 0.54 -23.31 26.90
CA THR A 155 -0.24 -22.38 27.76
C THR A 155 0.52 -21.11 27.97
N GLY A 156 -0.16 -20.05 28.34
CA GLY A 156 0.44 -18.74 28.59
C GLY A 156 -0.24 -17.62 27.80
N GLU A 157 0.26 -16.41 27.96
CA GLU A 157 -0.29 -15.21 27.33
C GLU A 157 0.38 -14.93 25.99
N VAL A 158 -0.43 -14.49 25.01
CA VAL A 158 0.03 -13.93 23.73
C VAL A 158 -0.53 -12.51 23.62
N VAL A 159 0.34 -11.52 23.59
CA VAL A 159 -0.04 -10.10 23.56
C VAL A 159 -0.07 -9.60 22.13
N LEU A 160 -1.23 -9.08 21.69
CA LEU A 160 -1.42 -8.52 20.35
C LEU A 160 -1.37 -6.98 20.40
N GLY A 161 -0.61 -6.37 19.45
CA GLY A 161 -0.52 -4.93 19.27
C GLY A 161 -1.11 -4.47 17.95
N ASN A 162 -1.81 -3.32 17.98
CA ASN A 162 -2.35 -2.62 16.82
C ASN A 162 -1.66 -1.25 16.70
N ALA A 163 -0.92 -1.06 15.62
CA ALA A 163 -0.17 0.18 15.40
C ALA A 163 -1.05 1.42 15.20
N ILE A 164 -2.26 1.25 14.62
CA ILE A 164 -3.23 2.33 14.38
C ILE A 164 -4.64 1.80 14.68
N PRO A 165 -5.10 1.90 15.95
CA PRO A 165 -6.45 1.50 16.31
C PRO A 165 -7.51 2.22 15.46
N GLY A 166 -8.49 1.46 14.95
CA GLY A 166 -9.53 1.98 14.07
C GLY A 166 -9.23 1.83 12.57
N LEU A 167 -7.99 1.55 12.18
CA LEU A 167 -7.67 1.25 10.78
C LEU A 167 -8.08 -0.20 10.44
N THR A 168 -9.05 -0.35 9.54
CA THR A 168 -9.70 -1.62 9.21
C THR A 168 -8.69 -2.69 8.76
N LEU A 169 -7.73 -2.35 7.90
CA LEU A 169 -6.75 -3.32 7.39
C LEU A 169 -5.90 -3.93 8.50
N LEU A 170 -5.53 -3.16 9.55
CA LEU A 170 -4.76 -3.70 10.68
C LEU A 170 -5.64 -4.56 11.59
N GLN A 171 -6.92 -4.19 11.76
CA GLN A 171 -7.87 -5.03 12.51
C GLN A 171 -8.07 -6.38 11.81
N GLN A 172 -8.18 -6.41 10.49
CA GLN A 172 -8.30 -7.64 9.72
C GLN A 172 -7.07 -8.56 9.88
N ARG A 173 -5.85 -7.99 9.90
CA ARG A 173 -4.61 -8.74 10.21
C ARG A 173 -4.69 -9.40 11.60
N LEU A 174 -5.12 -8.64 12.60
CA LEU A 174 -5.29 -9.13 13.98
C LEU A 174 -6.33 -10.24 14.08
N ASP A 175 -7.51 -10.05 13.47
CA ASP A 175 -8.60 -11.01 13.48
C ASP A 175 -8.18 -12.33 12.80
N GLY A 176 -7.52 -12.23 11.66
CA GLY A 176 -6.94 -13.38 10.97
C GLY A 176 -5.95 -14.15 11.84
N MET A 177 -4.99 -13.47 12.45
CA MET A 177 -3.97 -14.05 13.33
C MET A 177 -4.60 -14.68 14.57
N LYS A 178 -5.47 -13.94 15.27
CA LYS A 178 -6.19 -14.41 16.46
C LYS A 178 -7.01 -15.67 16.15
N SER A 179 -7.70 -15.71 15.00
CA SER A 179 -8.52 -16.87 14.60
C SER A 179 -7.71 -18.17 14.51
N VAL A 180 -6.48 -18.10 13.99
CA VAL A 180 -5.59 -19.25 13.90
C VAL A 180 -5.05 -19.67 15.27
N ILE A 181 -4.59 -18.72 16.06
CA ILE A 181 -4.01 -18.99 17.39
C ILE A 181 -5.07 -19.66 18.28
N THR A 182 -6.26 -19.07 18.39
CA THR A 182 -7.31 -19.62 19.25
C THR A 182 -7.83 -20.98 18.79
N ALA A 183 -7.88 -21.23 17.49
CA ALA A 183 -8.30 -22.52 16.95
C ALA A 183 -7.26 -23.64 17.16
N LYS A 184 -5.96 -23.32 16.97
CA LYS A 184 -4.89 -24.33 16.98
C LYS A 184 -4.15 -24.45 18.31
N ARG A 185 -4.25 -23.46 19.17
CA ARG A 185 -3.62 -23.39 20.50
C ARG A 185 -4.61 -22.91 21.56
N PRO A 186 -5.67 -23.66 21.83
CA PRO A 186 -6.75 -23.22 22.74
C PRO A 186 -6.29 -23.02 24.19
N GLY A 187 -5.11 -23.51 24.58
CA GLY A 187 -4.51 -23.27 25.89
C GLY A 187 -3.84 -21.91 26.03
N LEU A 188 -3.72 -21.13 24.95
CA LEU A 188 -3.13 -19.79 24.98
C LEU A 188 -4.21 -18.75 25.23
N GLU A 189 -3.92 -17.80 26.11
CA GLU A 189 -4.75 -16.61 26.35
C GLU A 189 -4.28 -15.47 25.41
N VAL A 190 -5.13 -15.07 24.46
CA VAL A 190 -4.81 -14.01 23.51
C VAL A 190 -5.34 -12.67 24.03
N LEU A 191 -4.41 -11.81 24.46
CA LEU A 191 -4.68 -10.50 25.07
C LEU A 191 -4.59 -9.37 24.03
N GLY A 192 -5.46 -8.39 24.17
CA GLY A 192 -5.50 -7.22 23.28
C GLY A 192 -6.59 -7.34 22.20
N PRO A 193 -6.47 -6.57 21.09
CA PRO A 193 -5.29 -5.78 20.71
C PRO A 193 -5.09 -4.52 21.57
N PHE A 194 -3.84 -4.26 21.90
CA PHE A 194 -3.42 -3.02 22.55
C PHE A 194 -2.90 -2.02 21.51
N ASP A 195 -3.04 -0.72 21.77
CA ASP A 195 -2.45 0.32 20.92
C ASP A 195 -0.91 0.27 21.03
N SER A 196 -0.24 -0.14 19.95
CA SER A 196 1.22 -0.19 19.89
C SER A 196 1.86 1.07 19.29
N GLY A 197 1.07 1.94 18.62
CA GLY A 197 1.55 3.17 17.96
C GLY A 197 2.30 2.91 16.66
N SER A 198 2.23 3.84 15.72
CA SER A 198 2.84 3.72 14.39
C SER A 198 4.20 4.41 14.26
N GLU A 199 4.48 5.42 15.11
CA GLU A 199 5.73 6.16 15.08
C GLU A 199 6.81 5.47 15.92
N PRO A 200 8.10 5.44 15.48
CA PRO A 200 9.16 4.63 16.09
C PRO A 200 9.29 4.80 17.62
N THR A 201 9.37 6.05 18.10
CA THR A 201 9.54 6.34 19.53
C THR A 201 8.34 5.92 20.36
N SER A 202 7.14 6.25 19.89
CA SER A 202 5.88 5.89 20.54
C SER A 202 5.69 4.36 20.55
N ASN A 203 5.97 3.70 19.43
CA ASN A 203 5.86 2.25 19.30
C ASN A 203 6.79 1.53 20.26
N PHE A 204 8.06 1.93 20.33
CA PHE A 204 9.01 1.37 21.28
C PHE A 204 8.56 1.54 22.74
N THR A 205 8.09 2.73 23.10
CA THR A 205 7.62 3.01 24.46
C THR A 205 6.43 2.12 24.83
N LYS A 206 5.41 2.06 23.97
CA LYS A 206 4.20 1.27 24.21
C LYS A 206 4.50 -0.23 24.30
N TRP A 207 5.31 -0.78 23.39
CA TRP A 207 5.74 -2.18 23.48
C TRP A 207 6.55 -2.47 24.73
N ASN A 208 7.46 -1.58 25.13
CA ASN A 208 8.24 -1.75 26.35
C ASN A 208 7.34 -1.77 27.61
N ASP A 209 6.29 -0.96 27.62
CA ASP A 209 5.32 -0.94 28.72
C ASP A 209 4.44 -2.20 28.71
N LEU A 210 4.00 -2.68 27.55
CA LEU A 210 3.28 -3.95 27.42
C LEU A 210 4.14 -5.14 27.86
N VAL A 211 5.43 -5.17 27.49
CA VAL A 211 6.37 -6.22 27.90
C VAL A 211 6.59 -6.21 29.42
N LYS A 212 6.55 -5.05 30.07
CA LYS A 212 6.60 -4.94 31.54
C LYS A 212 5.30 -5.35 32.21
N ALA A 213 4.16 -4.97 31.63
CA ALA A 213 2.84 -5.28 32.15
C ALA A 213 2.50 -6.79 32.08
N HIS A 214 3.01 -7.47 31.06
CA HIS A 214 2.80 -8.90 30.83
C HIS A 214 4.11 -9.70 30.90
N PRO A 215 4.79 -9.75 32.07
CA PRO A 215 6.15 -10.29 32.17
C PRO A 215 6.25 -11.78 31.84
N ASN A 216 5.14 -12.51 31.90
CA ASN A 216 5.06 -13.95 31.67
C ASN A 216 4.51 -14.31 30.29
N ALA A 217 4.20 -13.30 29.43
CA ALA A 217 3.76 -13.57 28.08
C ALA A 217 4.85 -14.31 27.28
N ILE A 218 4.43 -15.35 26.58
CA ILE A 218 5.32 -16.17 25.74
C ILE A 218 5.57 -15.53 24.38
N ALA A 219 4.66 -14.65 23.94
CA ALA A 219 4.75 -13.98 22.65
C ALA A 219 4.15 -12.58 22.68
N TYR A 220 4.74 -11.72 21.84
CA TYR A 220 4.23 -10.40 21.51
C TYR A 220 4.17 -10.28 19.99
N LEU A 221 2.98 -10.06 19.44
CA LEU A 221 2.73 -10.08 18.01
C LEU A 221 2.11 -8.76 17.57
N GLY A 222 2.74 -8.10 16.61
CA GLY A 222 2.27 -6.87 16.01
C GLY A 222 1.71 -7.04 14.62
N VAL A 223 1.15 -5.97 14.06
CA VAL A 223 0.63 -5.95 12.69
C VAL A 223 1.08 -4.74 11.88
N GLY A 224 1.93 -3.90 12.45
CA GLY A 224 2.49 -2.70 11.83
C GLY A 224 4.02 -2.77 11.64
N ALA A 225 4.55 -1.86 10.82
CA ALA A 225 5.95 -1.88 10.39
C ALA A 225 6.97 -1.71 11.52
N GLN A 226 6.62 -0.98 12.60
CA GLN A 226 7.55 -0.68 13.70
C GLN A 226 7.56 -1.76 14.79
N ASP A 227 6.54 -2.61 14.83
CA ASP A 227 6.36 -3.56 15.95
C ASP A 227 7.53 -4.55 16.05
N ALA A 228 7.95 -5.15 14.93
CA ALA A 228 9.07 -6.09 14.92
C ALA A 228 10.38 -5.45 15.38
N VAL A 229 10.65 -4.22 14.94
CA VAL A 229 11.85 -3.46 15.28
C VAL A 229 11.90 -3.17 16.78
N SER A 230 10.78 -2.66 17.33
CA SER A 230 10.67 -2.36 18.77
C SER A 230 10.81 -3.60 19.64
N LEU A 231 10.11 -4.70 19.29
CA LEU A 231 10.18 -5.95 20.04
C LEU A 231 11.59 -6.57 20.01
N ALA A 232 12.27 -6.53 18.86
CA ALA A 232 13.65 -7.00 18.75
C ALA A 232 14.61 -6.14 19.62
N LEU A 233 14.44 -4.82 19.60
CA LEU A 233 15.24 -3.90 20.39
C LEU A 233 15.02 -4.11 21.91
N ILE A 234 13.78 -4.35 22.34
CA ILE A 234 13.46 -4.67 23.73
C ILE A 234 14.16 -5.96 24.16
N GLN A 235 14.10 -7.03 23.36
CA GLN A 235 14.82 -8.28 23.65
C GLN A 235 16.33 -8.04 23.78
N LYS A 236 16.90 -7.29 22.86
CA LYS A 236 18.34 -6.96 22.85
C LYS A 236 18.75 -6.16 24.07
N ASN A 237 17.97 -5.14 24.45
CA ASN A 237 18.30 -4.24 25.56
C ASN A 237 18.09 -4.88 26.95
N THR A 238 17.12 -5.80 27.06
CA THR A 238 16.75 -6.39 28.36
C THR A 238 17.32 -7.79 28.58
N GLY A 239 17.80 -8.44 27.53
CA GLY A 239 18.21 -9.85 27.55
C GLY A 239 17.02 -10.85 27.65
N ARG A 240 15.77 -10.37 27.74
CA ARG A 240 14.58 -11.22 27.78
C ARG A 240 14.42 -11.95 26.46
N LYS A 241 13.88 -13.17 26.53
CA LYS A 241 13.53 -13.96 25.37
C LYS A 241 12.03 -14.23 25.34
N PHE A 242 11.40 -13.91 24.24
CA PHE A 242 10.00 -14.18 23.94
C PHE A 242 9.84 -14.30 22.41
N LEU A 243 8.78 -14.95 21.97
CA LEU A 243 8.46 -14.99 20.55
C LEU A 243 7.93 -13.64 20.08
N ALA A 244 8.50 -13.13 18.97
CA ALA A 244 8.04 -11.90 18.35
C ALA A 244 7.81 -12.10 16.85
N GLY A 245 6.72 -11.54 16.33
CA GLY A 245 6.36 -11.54 14.92
C GLY A 245 5.56 -10.31 14.58
N SER A 246 5.61 -9.87 13.33
CA SER A 246 4.84 -8.72 12.86
C SER A 246 4.60 -8.74 11.36
N CYS A 247 4.14 -7.61 10.81
CA CYS A 247 3.97 -7.38 9.38
C CYS A 247 5.01 -6.35 8.87
N ASP A 248 4.99 -6.13 7.55
CA ASP A 248 5.70 -5.05 6.86
C ASP A 248 7.23 -5.09 7.06
N PRO A 249 7.94 -5.92 6.27
CA PRO A 249 9.37 -6.13 6.41
C PRO A 249 10.18 -4.91 5.90
N ASP A 250 10.70 -4.10 6.81
CA ASP A 250 11.75 -3.13 6.52
C ASP A 250 13.15 -3.72 6.78
N ALA A 251 14.21 -2.96 6.48
CA ALA A 251 15.58 -3.43 6.64
C ALA A 251 15.92 -3.84 8.09
N ALA A 252 15.41 -3.12 9.08
CA ALA A 252 15.67 -3.40 10.49
C ALA A 252 14.87 -4.62 10.97
N ALA A 253 13.62 -4.76 10.52
CA ALA A 253 12.79 -5.92 10.81
C ALA A 253 13.36 -7.21 10.16
N LEU A 254 13.83 -7.12 8.91
CA LEU A 254 14.53 -8.23 8.24
C LEU A 254 15.80 -8.64 8.98
N GLN A 255 16.59 -7.67 9.44
CA GLN A 255 17.76 -7.97 10.26
C GLN A 255 17.37 -8.63 11.58
N ALA A 256 16.25 -8.23 12.20
CA ALA A 256 15.75 -8.85 13.42
C ALA A 256 15.33 -10.32 13.22
N VAL A 257 14.79 -10.68 12.04
CA VAL A 257 14.55 -12.08 11.68
C VAL A 257 15.87 -12.84 11.52
N LYS A 258 16.83 -12.26 10.80
CA LYS A 258 18.15 -12.87 10.59
C LYS A 258 18.91 -13.10 11.90
N ASP A 259 18.79 -12.17 12.85
CA ASP A 259 19.42 -12.25 14.17
C ASP A 259 18.65 -13.17 15.15
N GLY A 260 17.48 -13.69 14.78
CA GLY A 260 16.67 -14.59 15.58
C GLY A 260 15.85 -13.93 16.69
N TYR A 261 15.67 -12.61 16.68
CA TYR A 261 14.79 -11.88 17.60
C TYR A 261 13.32 -11.92 17.15
N VAL A 262 13.06 -12.09 15.87
CA VAL A 262 11.73 -12.17 15.28
C VAL A 262 11.64 -13.49 14.51
N PHE A 263 10.58 -14.28 14.77
CA PHE A 263 10.46 -15.60 14.12
C PHE A 263 9.94 -15.50 12.68
N ALA A 264 9.08 -14.51 12.39
CA ALA A 264 8.58 -14.26 11.05
C ALA A 264 8.01 -12.84 10.90
N LEU A 265 7.94 -12.39 9.64
CA LEU A 265 7.20 -11.22 9.19
C LEU A 265 6.22 -11.62 8.09
N ALA A 266 5.02 -11.04 8.11
CA ALA A 266 4.08 -11.17 7.00
C ALA A 266 4.20 -9.94 6.09
N SER A 267 4.63 -10.16 4.83
CA SER A 267 4.82 -9.10 3.83
C SER A 267 3.57 -8.95 2.95
N PRO A 268 2.94 -7.77 2.93
CA PRO A 268 1.85 -7.48 1.99
C PRO A 268 2.33 -7.23 0.55
N GLU A 269 3.62 -7.38 0.26
CA GLU A 269 4.24 -7.18 -1.05
C GLU A 269 3.94 -5.77 -1.62
N HIS A 270 4.19 -4.74 -0.83
CA HIS A 270 3.86 -3.33 -1.12
C HIS A 270 4.38 -2.83 -2.47
N TRP A 271 5.58 -3.23 -2.87
CA TRP A 271 6.14 -2.86 -4.17
C TRP A 271 5.23 -3.27 -5.34
N LEU A 272 4.65 -4.47 -5.29
CA LEU A 272 3.72 -4.97 -6.32
C LEU A 272 2.48 -4.09 -6.44
N LYS A 273 1.94 -3.61 -5.33
CA LYS A 273 0.74 -2.77 -5.32
C LYS A 273 0.96 -1.49 -6.13
N GLY A 274 2.05 -0.78 -5.85
CA GLY A 274 2.42 0.43 -6.57
C GLY A 274 2.70 0.17 -8.06
N TYR A 275 3.41 -0.92 -8.36
CA TYR A 275 3.71 -1.31 -9.74
C TYR A 275 2.44 -1.61 -10.54
N VAL A 276 1.57 -2.48 -10.03
CA VAL A 276 0.33 -2.88 -10.71
C VAL A 276 -0.59 -1.68 -10.92
N ALA A 277 -0.74 -0.82 -9.91
CA ALA A 277 -1.59 0.36 -9.99
C ALA A 277 -1.17 1.31 -11.12
N LEU A 278 0.09 1.69 -11.16
CA LEU A 278 0.59 2.60 -12.20
C LEU A 278 0.64 1.96 -13.58
N ARG A 279 0.95 0.66 -13.65
CA ARG A 279 0.95 -0.05 -14.92
C ARG A 279 -0.45 -0.13 -15.53
N LEU A 280 -1.47 -0.46 -14.74
CA LEU A 280 -2.85 -0.52 -15.22
C LEU A 280 -3.39 0.86 -15.63
N LEU A 281 -3.04 1.93 -14.92
CA LEU A 281 -3.37 3.30 -15.33
C LEU A 281 -2.71 3.66 -16.67
N ALA A 282 -1.42 3.34 -16.87
CA ALA A 282 -0.71 3.61 -18.11
C ALA A 282 -1.28 2.82 -19.27
N ASP A 283 -1.59 1.55 -19.07
CA ASP A 283 -2.22 0.70 -20.06
C ASP A 283 -3.63 1.19 -20.41
N HIS A 284 -4.39 1.69 -19.41
CA HIS A 284 -5.73 2.27 -19.64
C HIS A 284 -5.67 3.51 -20.55
N LYS A 285 -4.74 4.40 -20.32
CA LYS A 285 -4.57 5.59 -21.18
C LYS A 285 -4.10 5.25 -22.59
N ARG A 286 -3.60 4.04 -22.82
CA ARG A 286 -3.23 3.51 -24.14
C ARG A 286 -4.31 2.65 -24.76
N GLY A 287 -5.54 2.70 -24.22
CA GLY A 287 -6.73 2.09 -24.81
C GLY A 287 -7.11 0.72 -24.25
N LYS A 288 -6.43 0.19 -23.22
CA LYS A 288 -6.91 -1.00 -22.53
C LYS A 288 -8.00 -0.62 -21.51
N PRO A 289 -9.02 -1.46 -21.30
CA PRO A 289 -9.99 -1.21 -20.25
C PRO A 289 -9.32 -1.25 -18.86
N LEU A 290 -9.69 -0.31 -17.97
CA LEU A 290 -9.30 -0.40 -16.56
C LEU A 290 -10.15 -1.51 -15.91
N PRO A 291 -9.54 -2.52 -15.26
CA PRO A 291 -10.30 -3.56 -14.57
C PRO A 291 -11.17 -2.98 -13.46
N LYS A 292 -12.24 -3.70 -13.10
CA LYS A 292 -13.11 -3.33 -11.97
C LYS A 292 -13.07 -4.42 -10.92
N GLY A 293 -13.04 -4.01 -9.66
CA GLY A 293 -13.01 -4.92 -8.52
C GLY A 293 -11.78 -4.75 -7.65
N TRP A 294 -11.42 -5.80 -6.97
CA TRP A 294 -10.23 -5.90 -6.13
C TRP A 294 -9.16 -6.75 -6.81
N TRP A 295 -8.03 -6.16 -7.12
CA TRP A 295 -6.84 -6.88 -7.57
C TRP A 295 -6.04 -7.33 -6.36
N ASN A 296 -6.10 -8.64 -6.05
CA ASN A 296 -5.36 -9.22 -4.94
C ASN A 296 -3.92 -9.52 -5.35
N THR A 297 -2.97 -8.72 -4.85
CA THR A 297 -1.55 -8.87 -5.17
C THR A 297 -0.87 -10.05 -4.46
N GLY A 298 -1.56 -10.69 -3.53
CA GLY A 298 -0.97 -11.74 -2.69
C GLY A 298 -0.13 -11.21 -1.54
N SER A 299 0.57 -12.13 -0.87
CA SER A 299 1.43 -11.84 0.29
C SER A 299 2.54 -12.89 0.39
N LEU A 300 3.57 -12.60 1.21
CA LEU A 300 4.69 -13.50 1.48
C LEU A 300 4.95 -13.58 2.98
N VAL A 301 5.17 -14.77 3.50
CA VAL A 301 5.77 -14.95 4.84
C VAL A 301 7.28 -14.95 4.73
N VAL A 302 7.92 -14.06 5.49
CA VAL A 302 9.38 -13.94 5.61
C VAL A 302 9.79 -14.59 6.92
N ASN A 303 10.64 -15.60 6.86
CA ASN A 303 11.14 -16.33 8.01
C ASN A 303 12.61 -16.76 7.75
N PRO A 304 13.29 -17.45 8.69
CA PRO A 304 14.69 -17.87 8.50
C PRO A 304 14.98 -18.68 7.24
N ALA A 305 13.97 -19.32 6.63
CA ALA A 305 14.18 -20.14 5.42
C ALA A 305 14.35 -19.29 4.15
N ASN A 306 13.81 -18.06 4.10
CA ASN A 306 13.86 -17.20 2.92
C ASN A 306 14.43 -15.79 3.18
N ILE A 307 14.89 -15.52 4.40
CA ILE A 307 15.36 -14.18 4.82
C ILE A 307 16.45 -13.63 3.91
N ASP A 308 17.44 -14.43 3.55
CA ASP A 308 18.56 -13.98 2.72
C ASP A 308 18.11 -13.58 1.31
N GLN A 309 17.16 -14.30 0.74
CA GLN A 309 16.55 -13.97 -0.55
C GLN A 309 15.78 -12.64 -0.47
N VAL A 310 15.01 -12.44 0.60
CA VAL A 310 14.23 -11.21 0.77
C VAL A 310 15.13 -10.01 1.04
N MET A 311 16.19 -10.15 1.85
CA MET A 311 17.19 -9.10 2.05
C MET A 311 17.91 -8.71 0.75
N ALA A 312 18.30 -9.71 -0.06
CA ALA A 312 18.91 -9.46 -1.36
C ALA A 312 17.95 -8.72 -2.31
N ARG A 313 16.66 -9.09 -2.33
CA ARG A 313 15.61 -8.42 -3.08
C ARG A 313 15.47 -6.95 -2.70
N GLN A 314 15.56 -6.62 -1.43
CA GLN A 314 15.32 -5.27 -0.91
C GLN A 314 16.57 -4.38 -0.86
N LYS A 315 17.69 -4.83 -1.41
CA LYS A 315 18.96 -4.09 -1.38
C LYS A 315 18.90 -2.73 -2.08
N ASP A 316 18.29 -2.67 -3.25
CA ASP A 316 18.16 -1.45 -4.08
C ASP A 316 16.93 -1.57 -5.03
N GLU A 317 16.63 -0.50 -5.76
CA GLU A 317 15.48 -0.46 -6.68
C GLU A 317 15.61 -1.49 -7.82
N ASP A 318 16.80 -1.69 -8.38
CA ASP A 318 17.04 -2.64 -9.47
C ASP A 318 16.87 -4.09 -9.00
N SER A 319 17.35 -4.42 -7.80
CA SER A 319 17.18 -5.73 -7.17
C SER A 319 15.70 -6.03 -6.91
N ARG A 320 14.91 -5.05 -6.42
CA ARG A 320 13.47 -5.17 -6.27
C ARG A 320 12.79 -5.46 -7.60
N LYS A 321 13.07 -4.63 -8.60
CA LYS A 321 12.49 -4.77 -9.94
C LYS A 321 12.79 -6.14 -10.54
N ALA A 322 14.04 -6.60 -10.45
CA ALA A 322 14.46 -7.90 -10.96
C ALA A 322 13.74 -9.06 -10.24
N ALA A 323 13.63 -8.99 -8.91
CA ALA A 323 12.99 -10.02 -8.11
C ALA A 323 11.46 -10.10 -8.33
N PHE A 324 10.80 -8.96 -8.52
CA PHE A 324 9.35 -8.93 -8.75
C PHE A 324 8.95 -9.14 -10.22
N LYS A 325 9.92 -9.14 -11.16
CA LYS A 325 9.61 -9.22 -12.58
C LYS A 325 8.72 -10.40 -12.96
N ALA A 326 9.07 -11.60 -12.51
CA ALA A 326 8.30 -12.80 -12.83
C ALA A 326 6.87 -12.73 -12.30
N GLU A 327 6.68 -12.20 -11.10
CA GLU A 327 5.34 -12.06 -10.51
C GLU A 327 4.53 -10.96 -11.17
N THR A 328 5.13 -9.82 -11.52
CA THR A 328 4.46 -8.75 -12.26
C THR A 328 4.02 -9.23 -13.64
N ASP A 329 4.92 -9.91 -14.38
CA ASP A 329 4.60 -10.46 -15.71
C ASP A 329 3.44 -11.46 -15.62
N LYS A 330 3.46 -12.35 -14.64
CA LYS A 330 2.41 -13.35 -14.39
C LYS A 330 1.06 -12.69 -14.07
N GLN A 331 1.04 -11.72 -13.15
CA GLN A 331 -0.18 -11.02 -12.76
C GLN A 331 -0.80 -10.26 -13.92
N LEU A 332 0.02 -9.52 -14.67
CA LEU A 332 -0.46 -8.74 -15.83
C LEU A 332 -0.87 -9.60 -17.03
N ALA A 333 -0.31 -10.80 -17.18
CA ALA A 333 -0.68 -11.73 -18.23
C ALA A 333 -2.03 -12.44 -17.98
N ALA A 334 -2.44 -12.59 -16.72
CA ALA A 334 -3.66 -13.31 -16.32
C ALA A 334 -4.48 -12.52 -15.29
N PRO A 335 -4.96 -11.31 -15.62
CA PRO A 335 -5.63 -10.41 -14.68
C PRO A 335 -6.85 -11.05 -13.98
N ASP A 336 -7.62 -11.86 -14.67
CA ASP A 336 -8.83 -12.49 -14.12
C ASP A 336 -8.52 -13.44 -12.94
N THR A 337 -7.28 -13.95 -12.85
CA THR A 337 -6.85 -14.80 -11.74
C THR A 337 -6.73 -14.00 -10.42
N TYR A 338 -6.42 -12.72 -10.54
CA TYR A 338 -6.17 -11.82 -9.40
C TYR A 338 -7.34 -10.92 -9.06
N LEU A 339 -8.29 -10.74 -10.01
CA LEU A 339 -9.48 -9.93 -9.79
C LEU A 339 -10.54 -10.68 -8.98
N ARG A 340 -11.10 -9.96 -8.02
CA ARG A 340 -12.20 -10.40 -7.16
C ARG A 340 -13.24 -9.28 -7.08
N PRO A 341 -14.48 -9.58 -6.69
CA PRO A 341 -15.46 -8.53 -6.40
C PRO A 341 -14.92 -7.54 -5.36
N LEU A 342 -15.12 -6.24 -5.58
CA LEU A 342 -14.67 -5.20 -4.65
C LEU A 342 -15.27 -5.37 -3.25
N ALA A 343 -16.50 -5.91 -3.17
CA ALA A 343 -17.18 -6.19 -1.90
C ALA A 343 -16.49 -7.29 -1.06
N GLU A 344 -15.59 -8.07 -1.64
CA GLU A 344 -14.83 -9.11 -0.94
C GLU A 344 -13.46 -8.59 -0.44
N ALA A 345 -13.12 -7.34 -0.72
CA ALA A 345 -11.85 -6.76 -0.32
C ALA A 345 -11.72 -6.71 1.21
N ASN A 346 -10.62 -7.25 1.74
CA ASN A 346 -10.33 -7.33 3.17
C ASN A 346 -8.81 -7.18 3.43
#